data_db1622df37ff7c789d7a54ae78a171ae
#
_entry.id   db1622df37ff7c789d7a54ae78a171ae
#
_cell.length_a   1.000
_cell.length_b   1.000
_cell.length_c   1.000
_cell.angle_alpha   90.00
_cell.angle_beta   90.00
_cell.angle_gamma   90.00
#
_symmetry.space_group_name_H-M   'P 1'
#
loop_
_entity.id
_entity.type
_entity.pdbx_description
1 polymer ?
#
loop_
_entity_poly.entity_id
_entity_poly.type
_entity_poly.pdbx_seq_one_letter_code
_entity_poly.pdbx_strand_id
1 'polypeptide(L)'
;MNKPLQQLPSPQLLNQVNDYIINRKNKRHESKRWIHYCLFLLCWKAGLRVSEAINFDYNLEHPAPEYKGLYLLRGKGSKERYVYIAPQIIKVLKSHNWQPQQTNRINFFEFLREAKENLHIPAHIELAPHTLRRCFATYNALNGMPLPVLQNVLGHANVRTTALYVKASRLENLLKFKPI
;
A
#
# COMPACT_ATOMS: atom_id res chain seq x y z
N MET A 1 14.19 -27.07 4.01
CA MET A 1 12.71 -26.95 3.94
C MET A 1 12.36 -25.64 3.22
N ASN A 2 11.82 -25.73 2.01
CA ASN A 2 11.33 -24.54 1.30
C ASN A 2 10.11 -23.99 2.05
N LYS A 3 10.20 -22.75 2.55
CA LYS A 3 9.00 -22.07 3.08
C LYS A 3 7.94 -22.05 1.99
N PRO A 4 6.69 -22.46 2.29
CA PRO A 4 5.62 -22.37 1.32
C PRO A 4 5.51 -20.92 0.83
N LEU A 5 5.30 -20.75 -0.47
CA LEU A 5 5.08 -19.44 -1.08
C LEU A 5 3.94 -18.74 -0.34
N GLN A 6 4.26 -17.66 0.35
CA GLN A 6 3.26 -16.87 1.07
C GLN A 6 2.32 -16.21 0.05
N GLN A 7 1.04 -16.52 0.17
CA GLN A 7 0.00 -15.99 -0.69
C GLN A 7 -0.31 -14.53 -0.33
N LEU A 8 -0.56 -13.72 -1.34
CA LEU A 8 -1.03 -12.34 -1.13
C LEU A 8 -2.49 -12.35 -0.68
N PRO A 9 -2.89 -11.44 0.24
CA PRO A 9 -4.29 -11.20 0.55
C PRO A 9 -5.09 -10.83 -0.71
N SER A 10 -6.27 -11.41 -0.87
CA SER A 10 -7.17 -11.00 -1.96
C SER A 10 -7.71 -9.57 -1.74
N PRO A 11 -8.22 -8.88 -2.78
CA PRO A 11 -8.88 -7.58 -2.60
C PRO A 11 -10.03 -7.63 -1.59
N GLN A 12 -10.80 -8.73 -1.57
CA GLN A 12 -11.89 -8.95 -0.62
C GLN A 12 -11.37 -9.04 0.81
N LEU A 13 -10.29 -9.78 1.04
CA LEU A 13 -9.66 -9.87 2.36
C LEU A 13 -9.11 -8.52 2.82
N LEU A 14 -8.49 -7.74 1.92
CA LEU A 14 -8.02 -6.39 2.25
C LEU A 14 -9.17 -5.43 2.60
N ASN A 15 -10.34 -5.58 1.97
CA ASN A 15 -11.54 -4.85 2.37
C ASN A 15 -12.02 -5.28 3.76
N GLN A 16 -12.01 -6.57 4.09
CA GLN A 16 -12.33 -7.04 5.45
C GLN A 16 -11.36 -6.48 6.51
N VAL A 17 -10.07 -6.41 6.19
CA VAL A 17 -9.07 -5.75 7.06
C VAL A 17 -9.40 -4.27 7.22
N ASN A 18 -9.72 -3.57 6.13
CA ASN A 18 -10.16 -2.18 6.15
C ASN A 18 -11.35 -1.96 7.10
N ASP A 19 -12.40 -2.77 6.95
CA ASP A 19 -13.63 -2.69 7.74
C ASP A 19 -13.36 -3.01 9.22
N TYR A 20 -12.51 -4.00 9.49
CA TYR A 20 -12.05 -4.30 10.85
C TYR A 20 -11.38 -3.09 11.49
N ILE A 21 -10.45 -2.42 10.76
CA ILE A 21 -9.74 -1.25 11.29
C ILE A 21 -10.73 -0.12 11.61
N ILE A 22 -11.66 0.16 10.71
CA ILE A 22 -12.65 1.24 10.87
C ILE A 22 -13.60 0.96 12.04
N ASN A 23 -14.09 -0.27 12.14
CA ASN A 23 -15.14 -0.65 13.09
C ASN A 23 -14.61 -1.12 14.46
N ARG A 24 -13.27 -1.21 14.63
CA ARG A 24 -12.66 -1.68 15.85
C ARG A 24 -12.97 -0.75 17.03
N LYS A 25 -13.78 -1.22 17.99
CA LYS A 25 -14.11 -0.51 19.22
C LYS A 25 -12.99 -0.69 20.25
N ASN A 26 -11.99 0.14 20.23
CA ASN A 26 -10.97 0.17 21.28
C ASN A 26 -10.74 1.60 21.75
N LYS A 27 -11.48 2.00 22.80
CA LYS A 27 -11.42 3.35 23.39
C LYS A 27 -10.02 3.76 23.88
N ARG A 28 -9.19 2.78 24.29
CA ARG A 28 -7.88 3.04 24.89
C ARG A 28 -6.81 3.48 23.89
N HIS A 29 -6.99 3.22 22.59
CA HIS A 29 -6.00 3.47 21.52
C HIS A 29 -6.63 4.04 20.25
N GLU A 30 -7.68 4.82 20.37
CA GLU A 30 -8.41 5.32 19.21
C GLU A 30 -7.55 6.19 18.28
N SER A 31 -6.74 7.10 18.85
CA SER A 31 -5.81 7.91 18.06
C SER A 31 -4.78 7.06 17.31
N LYS A 32 -4.21 6.02 17.94
CA LYS A 32 -3.26 5.10 17.31
C LYS A 32 -3.91 4.28 16.19
N ARG A 33 -5.18 3.91 16.34
CA ARG A 33 -5.96 3.22 15.30
C ARG A 33 -5.98 4.02 14.01
N TRP A 34 -6.32 5.31 14.08
CA TRP A 34 -6.40 6.15 12.90
C TRP A 34 -5.06 6.42 12.25
N ILE A 35 -3.98 6.54 13.04
CA ILE A 35 -2.62 6.62 12.52
C ILE A 35 -2.28 5.35 11.70
N HIS A 36 -2.57 4.16 12.24
CA HIS A 36 -2.32 2.91 11.53
C HIS A 36 -3.26 2.72 10.33
N TYR A 37 -4.49 3.25 10.41
CA TYR A 37 -5.39 3.28 9.26
C TYR A 37 -4.84 4.12 8.10
N CYS A 38 -4.33 5.32 8.39
CA CYS A 38 -3.65 6.14 7.40
C CYS A 38 -2.48 5.41 6.74
N LEU A 39 -1.63 4.74 7.53
CA LEU A 39 -0.53 3.92 6.99
C LEU A 39 -1.03 2.76 6.14
N PHE A 40 -2.10 2.08 6.55
CA PHE A 40 -2.71 1.00 5.79
C PHE A 40 -3.15 1.48 4.42
N LEU A 41 -3.85 2.61 4.34
CA LEU A 41 -4.28 3.19 3.07
C LEU A 41 -3.09 3.62 2.19
N LEU A 42 -2.09 4.29 2.76
CA LEU A 42 -0.90 4.73 2.03
C LEU A 42 -0.10 3.54 1.46
N CYS A 43 0.05 2.46 2.22
CA CYS A 43 0.75 1.27 1.75
C CYS A 43 -0.06 0.46 0.74
N TRP A 44 -1.37 0.28 0.98
CA TRP A 44 -2.23 -0.54 0.14
C TRP A 44 -2.76 0.18 -1.10
N LYS A 45 -3.31 1.38 -0.95
CA LYS A 45 -3.99 2.11 -2.05
C LYS A 45 -3.08 3.02 -2.85
N ALA A 46 -1.95 3.44 -2.27
CA ALA A 46 -0.98 4.30 -2.94
C ALA A 46 0.38 3.62 -3.19
N GLY A 47 0.57 2.41 -2.67
CA GLY A 47 1.77 1.59 -2.91
C GLY A 47 3.05 2.14 -2.28
N LEU A 48 2.96 2.96 -1.23
CA LEU A 48 4.13 3.51 -0.55
C LEU A 48 4.90 2.43 0.23
N ARG A 49 6.23 2.58 0.30
CA ARG A 49 7.01 1.84 1.31
C ARG A 49 6.60 2.32 2.70
N VAL A 50 6.67 1.43 3.70
CA VAL A 50 6.29 1.82 5.07
C VAL A 50 7.07 3.03 5.57
N SER A 51 8.36 3.14 5.25
CA SER A 51 9.18 4.31 5.59
C SER A 51 8.73 5.59 4.88
N GLU A 52 8.30 5.48 3.62
CA GLU A 52 7.74 6.59 2.86
C GLU A 52 6.38 7.01 3.42
N ALA A 53 5.54 6.02 3.76
CA ALA A 53 4.22 6.28 4.35
C ALA A 53 4.33 6.95 5.73
N ILE A 54 5.25 6.51 6.60
CA ILE A 54 5.51 7.14 7.89
C ILE A 54 5.95 8.60 7.76
N ASN A 55 6.73 8.91 6.73
CA ASN A 55 7.24 10.27 6.46
C ASN A 55 6.38 11.05 5.46
N PHE A 56 5.20 10.53 5.09
CA PHE A 56 4.36 11.18 4.10
C PHE A 56 3.79 12.49 4.64
N ASP A 57 4.03 13.58 3.88
CA ASP A 57 3.50 14.89 4.14
C ASP A 57 2.56 15.32 3.00
N TYR A 58 1.28 15.47 3.30
CA TYR A 58 0.28 15.92 2.32
C TYR A 58 0.40 17.41 1.96
N ASN A 59 1.27 18.17 2.60
CA ASN A 59 1.58 19.53 2.21
C ASN A 59 2.57 19.60 1.03
N LEU A 60 3.18 18.48 0.66
CA LEU A 60 4.10 18.35 -0.47
C LEU A 60 3.37 17.99 -1.78
N GLU A 61 2.12 18.45 -1.94
CA GLU A 61 1.40 18.34 -3.21
C GLU A 61 2.09 19.19 -4.28
N HIS A 62 2.06 18.70 -5.52
CA HIS A 62 2.64 19.43 -6.65
C HIS A 62 1.91 20.79 -6.82
N PRO A 63 2.64 21.93 -6.94
CA PRO A 63 2.02 23.25 -6.93
C PRO A 63 1.19 23.58 -8.18
N ALA A 64 1.51 22.96 -9.33
CA ALA A 64 0.80 23.23 -10.58
C ALA A 64 -0.55 22.47 -10.62
N PRO A 65 -1.66 23.15 -10.96
CA PRO A 65 -3.02 22.59 -10.93
C PRO A 65 -3.21 21.34 -11.80
N GLU A 66 -2.50 21.22 -12.94
CA GLU A 66 -2.53 20.09 -13.86
C GLU A 66 -1.95 18.80 -13.24
N TYR A 67 -1.14 18.93 -12.18
CA TYR A 67 -0.54 17.82 -11.44
C TYR A 67 -1.18 17.60 -10.08
N LYS A 68 -2.39 18.11 -9.88
CA LYS A 68 -3.14 17.92 -8.64
C LYS A 68 -3.28 16.44 -8.28
N GLY A 69 -3.05 16.12 -7.01
CA GLY A 69 -3.04 14.74 -6.51
C GLY A 69 -1.69 14.06 -6.63
N LEU A 70 -0.67 14.70 -7.19
CA LEU A 70 0.71 14.23 -7.17
C LEU A 70 1.44 14.80 -5.94
N TYR A 71 2.03 13.92 -5.16
CA TYR A 71 2.77 14.27 -3.92
C TYR A 71 4.22 13.86 -4.03
N LEU A 72 5.12 14.73 -3.60
CA LEU A 72 6.56 14.47 -3.57
C LEU A 72 6.88 13.46 -2.46
N LEU A 73 7.54 12.37 -2.83
CA LEU A 73 8.12 11.40 -1.90
C LEU A 73 9.63 11.48 -1.92
N ARG A 74 10.22 11.47 -0.73
CA ARG A 74 11.66 11.35 -0.53
C ARG A 74 12.01 9.93 -0.13
N GLY A 75 12.72 9.23 -1.00
CA GLY A 75 13.15 7.85 -0.79
C GLY A 75 14.56 7.74 -0.21
N LYS A 76 15.04 6.50 -0.02
CA LYS A 76 16.40 6.20 0.42
C LYS A 76 17.41 6.78 -0.58
N GLY A 77 18.45 7.46 -0.06
CA GLY A 77 19.51 8.07 -0.88
C GLY A 77 19.06 9.34 -1.61
N SER A 78 18.16 10.13 -1.00
CA SER A 78 17.66 11.41 -1.52
C SER A 78 17.00 11.33 -2.90
N LYS A 79 16.57 10.14 -3.31
CA LYS A 79 15.81 9.98 -4.56
C LYS A 79 14.40 10.45 -4.35
N GLU A 80 14.01 11.46 -5.12
CA GLU A 80 12.67 12.01 -5.11
C GLU A 80 11.85 11.46 -6.27
N ARG A 81 10.55 11.28 -6.04
CA ARG A 81 9.58 10.99 -7.08
C ARG A 81 8.20 11.49 -6.69
N TYR A 82 7.37 11.72 -7.69
CA TYR A 82 5.96 11.98 -7.47
C TYR A 82 5.14 10.69 -7.48
N VAL A 83 4.13 10.63 -6.61
CA VAL A 83 3.13 9.57 -6.59
C VAL A 83 1.74 10.17 -6.55
N TYR A 84 0.81 9.54 -7.22
CA TYR A 84 -0.59 9.93 -7.12
C TYR A 84 -1.21 9.36 -5.85
N ILE A 85 -1.82 10.23 -5.05
CA ILE A 85 -2.61 9.85 -3.87
C ILE A 85 -4.05 10.28 -4.11
N ALA A 86 -4.96 9.32 -4.11
CA ALA A 86 -6.37 9.60 -4.36
C ALA A 86 -6.94 10.61 -3.34
N PRO A 87 -7.77 11.57 -3.77
CA PRO A 87 -8.32 12.61 -2.90
C PRO A 87 -9.04 12.07 -1.66
N GLN A 88 -9.65 10.89 -1.77
CA GLN A 88 -10.31 10.20 -0.65
C GLN A 88 -9.32 9.84 0.46
N ILE A 89 -8.11 9.40 0.11
CA ILE A 89 -7.05 9.10 1.07
C ILE A 89 -6.61 10.38 1.77
N ILE A 90 -6.37 11.45 1.01
CA ILE A 90 -5.99 12.75 1.58
C ILE A 90 -7.08 13.28 2.53
N LYS A 91 -8.35 13.11 2.18
CA LYS A 91 -9.47 13.48 3.06
C LYS A 91 -9.41 12.70 4.39
N VAL A 92 -9.12 11.39 4.36
CA VAL A 92 -8.95 10.58 5.57
C VAL A 92 -7.75 11.06 6.39
N LEU A 93 -6.60 11.32 5.77
CA LEU A 93 -5.42 11.81 6.47
C LEU A 93 -5.70 13.13 7.18
N LYS A 94 -6.34 14.08 6.49
CA LYS A 94 -6.72 15.40 7.06
C LYS A 94 -7.74 15.26 8.19
N SER A 95 -8.77 14.43 8.05
CA SER A 95 -9.81 14.24 9.08
C SER A 95 -9.26 13.61 10.38
N HIS A 96 -8.14 12.92 10.31
CA HIS A 96 -7.47 12.31 11.47
C HIS A 96 -6.19 13.05 11.88
N ASN A 97 -5.98 14.27 11.41
CA ASN A 97 -4.82 15.11 11.73
C ASN A 97 -3.48 14.39 11.54
N TRP A 98 -3.36 13.65 10.43
CA TRP A 98 -2.13 12.94 10.09
C TRP A 98 -0.93 13.88 10.06
N GLN A 99 0.14 13.48 10.75
CA GLN A 99 1.44 14.13 10.71
C GLN A 99 2.53 13.09 10.43
N PRO A 100 3.61 13.45 9.74
CA PRO A 100 4.77 12.56 9.57
C PRO A 100 5.32 12.10 10.92
N GLN A 101 5.85 10.88 10.96
CA GLN A 101 6.58 10.29 12.09
C GLN A 101 5.77 10.08 13.40
N GLN A 102 4.44 10.08 13.34
CA GLN A 102 3.58 9.79 14.50
C GLN A 102 3.67 8.34 15.00
N THR A 103 4.28 7.44 14.22
CA THR A 103 4.47 6.04 14.57
C THR A 103 5.72 5.51 13.89
N ASN A 104 6.05 4.25 14.14
CA ASN A 104 7.19 3.58 13.54
C ASN A 104 6.78 2.28 12.85
N ARG A 105 7.74 1.67 12.13
CA ARG A 105 7.54 0.44 11.37
C ARG A 105 7.10 -0.74 12.26
N ILE A 106 7.67 -0.85 13.47
CA ILE A 106 7.41 -1.96 14.39
C ILE A 106 5.95 -1.90 14.86
N ASN A 107 5.50 -0.75 15.32
CA ASN A 107 4.12 -0.56 15.78
C ASN A 107 3.09 -0.86 14.69
N PHE A 108 3.38 -0.48 13.45
CA PHE A 108 2.48 -0.79 12.34
C PHE A 108 2.49 -2.28 11.97
N PHE A 109 3.64 -2.94 12.05
CA PHE A 109 3.73 -4.39 11.86
C PHE A 109 2.92 -5.15 12.92
N GLU A 110 3.08 -4.79 14.20
CA GLU A 110 2.33 -5.38 15.31
C GLU A 110 0.81 -5.17 15.14
N PHE A 111 0.40 -3.99 14.72
CA PHE A 111 -1.00 -3.70 14.42
C PHE A 111 -1.57 -4.61 13.32
N LEU A 112 -0.83 -4.82 12.22
CA LEU A 112 -1.26 -5.73 11.16
C LEU A 112 -1.28 -7.19 11.62
N ARG A 113 -0.34 -7.60 12.49
CA ARG A 113 -0.33 -8.93 13.11
C ARG A 113 -1.58 -9.13 13.96
N GLU A 114 -1.92 -8.17 14.81
CA GLU A 114 -3.13 -8.20 15.62
C GLU A 114 -4.40 -8.28 14.75
N ALA A 115 -4.47 -7.49 13.68
CA ALA A 115 -5.57 -7.57 12.72
C ALA A 115 -5.68 -8.96 12.08
N LYS A 116 -4.54 -9.57 11.71
CA LYS A 116 -4.48 -10.92 11.17
C LYS A 116 -5.04 -11.96 12.15
N GLU A 117 -4.66 -11.88 13.42
CA GLU A 117 -5.12 -12.77 14.49
C GLU A 117 -6.62 -12.64 14.74
N ASN A 118 -7.12 -11.41 14.90
CA ASN A 118 -8.54 -11.13 15.16
C ASN A 118 -9.46 -11.49 14.01
N LEU A 119 -8.98 -11.42 12.77
CA LEU A 119 -9.73 -11.84 11.57
C LEU A 119 -9.50 -13.32 11.22
N HIS A 120 -8.77 -14.08 12.04
CA HIS A 120 -8.44 -15.48 11.80
C HIS A 120 -7.88 -15.74 10.39
N ILE A 121 -7.04 -14.79 9.89
CA ILE A 121 -6.45 -14.91 8.55
C ILE A 121 -5.45 -16.09 8.55
N PRO A 122 -5.57 -17.05 7.61
CA PRO A 122 -4.72 -18.23 7.57
C PRO A 122 -3.23 -17.93 7.58
N ALA A 123 -2.43 -18.81 8.19
CA ALA A 123 -0.99 -18.61 8.36
C ALA A 123 -0.23 -18.42 7.03
N HIS A 124 -0.68 -19.09 5.95
CA HIS A 124 -0.07 -18.98 4.62
C HIS A 124 -0.33 -17.66 3.92
N ILE A 125 -1.30 -16.85 4.38
CA ILE A 125 -1.53 -15.51 3.87
C ILE A 125 -0.73 -14.52 4.71
N GLU A 126 0.15 -13.78 4.06
CA GLU A 126 0.95 -12.76 4.74
C GLU A 126 0.19 -11.43 4.82
N LEU A 127 0.11 -10.84 6.00
CA LEU A 127 -0.39 -9.47 6.20
C LEU A 127 0.70 -8.63 6.89
N ALA A 128 1.46 -7.89 6.09
CA ALA A 128 2.59 -7.08 6.54
C ALA A 128 2.71 -5.80 5.68
N PRO A 129 3.42 -4.76 6.13
CA PRO A 129 3.51 -3.50 5.38
C PRO A 129 4.00 -3.65 3.94
N HIS A 130 5.02 -4.49 3.71
CA HIS A 130 5.51 -4.74 2.35
C HIS A 130 4.55 -5.58 1.51
N THR A 131 3.73 -6.42 2.15
CA THR A 131 2.70 -7.21 1.47
C THR A 131 1.58 -6.32 0.93
N LEU A 132 1.17 -5.29 1.69
CA LEU A 132 0.19 -4.31 1.22
C LEU A 132 0.66 -3.61 -0.07
N ARG A 133 1.93 -3.21 -0.11
CA ARG A 133 2.53 -2.63 -1.32
C ARG A 133 2.66 -3.64 -2.46
N ARG A 134 2.93 -4.92 -2.17
CA ARG A 134 2.93 -6.00 -3.17
C ARG A 134 1.53 -6.19 -3.74
N CYS A 135 0.49 -6.14 -2.92
CA CYS A 135 -0.91 -6.17 -3.36
C CYS A 135 -1.22 -5.00 -4.31
N PHE A 136 -0.83 -3.76 -3.95
CA PHE A 136 -0.95 -2.62 -4.85
C PHE A 136 -0.29 -2.89 -6.21
N ALA A 137 0.96 -3.35 -6.21
CA ALA A 137 1.71 -3.63 -7.43
C ALA A 137 1.03 -4.71 -8.29
N THR A 138 0.66 -5.83 -7.67
CA THR A 138 0.06 -6.98 -8.37
C THR A 138 -1.31 -6.63 -8.94
N TYR A 139 -2.18 -6.01 -8.14
CA TYR A 139 -3.55 -5.71 -8.59
C TYR A 139 -3.60 -4.60 -9.63
N ASN A 140 -2.72 -3.59 -9.56
CA ASN A 140 -2.63 -2.58 -10.62
C ASN A 140 -2.06 -3.17 -11.92
N ALA A 141 -1.08 -4.08 -11.84
CA ALA A 141 -0.59 -4.80 -13.01
C ALA A 141 -1.68 -5.67 -13.65
N LEU A 142 -2.46 -6.41 -12.85
CA LEU A 142 -3.61 -7.22 -13.30
C LEU A 142 -4.70 -6.36 -13.94
N ASN A 143 -4.90 -5.14 -13.45
CA ASN A 143 -5.85 -4.18 -14.01
C ASN A 143 -5.30 -3.39 -15.21
N GLY A 144 -4.13 -3.78 -15.75
CA GLY A 144 -3.61 -3.23 -16.99
C GLY A 144 -2.74 -1.97 -16.84
N MET A 145 -2.32 -1.60 -15.62
CA MET A 145 -1.36 -0.50 -15.45
C MET A 145 -0.06 -0.80 -16.21
N PRO A 146 0.40 0.07 -17.11
CA PRO A 146 1.64 -0.15 -17.84
C PRO A 146 2.84 -0.34 -16.92
N LEU A 147 3.68 -1.33 -17.19
CA LEU A 147 4.83 -1.66 -16.35
C LEU A 147 5.77 -0.48 -16.06
N PRO A 148 6.10 0.40 -17.03
CA PRO A 148 6.92 1.59 -16.77
C PRO A 148 6.25 2.54 -15.77
N VAL A 149 4.93 2.72 -15.84
CA VAL A 149 4.18 3.56 -14.91
C VAL A 149 4.23 2.96 -13.51
N LEU A 150 3.94 1.65 -13.39
CA LEU A 150 4.01 0.95 -12.11
C LEU A 150 5.42 1.00 -11.50
N GLN A 151 6.46 0.86 -12.33
CA GLN A 151 7.86 0.98 -11.91
C GLN A 151 8.15 2.37 -11.32
N ASN A 152 7.71 3.43 -11.98
CA ASN A 152 7.88 4.81 -11.52
C ASN A 152 7.15 5.05 -10.20
N VAL A 153 5.87 4.64 -10.10
CA VAL A 153 5.07 4.75 -8.88
C VAL A 153 5.76 4.03 -7.70
N LEU A 154 6.26 2.83 -7.94
CA LEU A 154 6.96 2.06 -6.93
C LEU A 154 8.39 2.57 -6.65
N GLY A 155 8.98 3.39 -7.51
CA GLY A 155 10.36 3.86 -7.38
C GLY A 155 11.35 2.70 -7.35
N HIS A 156 11.21 1.74 -8.27
CA HIS A 156 12.14 0.63 -8.45
C HIS A 156 13.26 1.06 -9.40
N ALA A 157 14.50 1.03 -8.92
CA ALA A 157 15.67 1.31 -9.75
C ALA A 157 15.93 0.19 -10.79
N ASN A 158 15.39 -1.02 -10.58
CA ASN A 158 15.58 -2.17 -11.45
C ASN A 158 14.25 -2.73 -11.94
N VAL A 159 14.09 -2.82 -13.26
CA VAL A 159 12.90 -3.38 -13.94
C VAL A 159 12.61 -4.82 -13.49
N ARG A 160 13.64 -5.62 -13.18
CA ARG A 160 13.46 -7.01 -12.74
C ARG A 160 12.57 -7.13 -11.51
N THR A 161 12.66 -6.17 -10.58
CA THR A 161 11.84 -6.20 -9.36
C THR A 161 10.34 -6.00 -9.67
N THR A 162 10.02 -5.16 -10.66
CA THR A 162 8.64 -4.93 -11.07
C THR A 162 8.14 -6.06 -11.98
N ALA A 163 9.01 -6.66 -12.80
CA ALA A 163 8.69 -7.80 -13.66
C ALA A 163 8.25 -9.06 -12.88
N LEU A 164 8.69 -9.23 -11.63
CA LEU A 164 8.24 -10.34 -10.76
C LEU A 164 6.73 -10.27 -10.50
N TYR A 165 6.15 -9.08 -10.37
CA TYR A 165 4.70 -8.91 -10.17
C TYR A 165 3.91 -9.21 -11.43
N VAL A 166 4.50 -8.95 -12.60
CA VAL A 166 3.88 -9.23 -13.92
C VAL A 166 3.95 -10.72 -14.26
N LYS A 167 4.96 -11.45 -13.79
CA LYS A 167 5.10 -12.88 -14.08
C LYS A 167 3.96 -13.71 -13.47
N ALA A 168 3.48 -13.34 -12.27
CA ALA A 168 2.30 -13.97 -11.66
C ALA A 168 1.00 -13.63 -12.40
N SER A 169 0.92 -12.45 -13.04
CA SER A 169 -0.25 -12.00 -13.78
C SER A 169 -0.30 -12.48 -15.25
N ARG A 170 0.81 -13.04 -15.75
CA ARG A 170 0.97 -13.29 -17.19
C ARG A 170 -0.01 -14.34 -17.75
N LEU A 171 -0.30 -15.38 -16.96
CA LEU A 171 -1.23 -16.44 -17.38
C LEU A 171 -2.68 -15.95 -17.38
N GLU A 172 -3.10 -15.22 -16.35
CA GLU A 172 -4.45 -14.63 -16.28
C GLU A 172 -4.65 -13.54 -17.33
N ASN A 173 -3.59 -12.77 -17.64
CA ASN A 173 -3.64 -11.77 -18.72
C ASN A 173 -3.68 -12.40 -20.11
N LEU A 174 -3.02 -13.54 -20.34
CA LEU A 174 -3.12 -14.27 -21.61
C LEU A 174 -4.57 -14.75 -21.88
N LEU A 175 -5.34 -15.03 -20.83
CA LEU A 175 -6.75 -15.39 -20.97
C LEU A 175 -7.65 -14.17 -21.23
N LYS A 176 -7.26 -12.97 -20.77
CA LYS A 176 -7.99 -11.72 -21.00
C LYS A 176 -7.71 -11.10 -22.38
N PHE A 177 -6.50 -11.25 -22.88
CA PHE A 177 -6.08 -10.74 -24.19
C PHE A 177 -5.98 -11.90 -25.19
N LYS A 178 -7.12 -12.51 -25.55
CA LYS A 178 -7.16 -13.41 -26.71
C LYS A 178 -6.86 -12.58 -27.96
N PRO A 179 -5.77 -12.88 -28.71
CA PRO A 179 -5.57 -12.22 -30.01
C PRO A 179 -6.76 -12.54 -30.90
N ILE A 180 -7.26 -11.52 -31.60
CA ILE A 180 -8.30 -11.63 -32.61
C ILE A 180 -7.72 -12.38 -33.82
#